data_17d090ddc476d9e10a6f92f4a08ef26f
#
_entry.id   17d090ddc476d9e10a6f92f4a08ef26f
#
_cell.length_a   1.000
_cell.length_b   1.000
_cell.length_c   1.000
_cell.angle_alpha   90.00
_cell.angle_beta   90.00
_cell.angle_gamma   90.00
#
_symmetry.space_group_name_H-M   'P 1'
#
loop_
_entity.id
_entity.type
_entity.pdbx_description
1 polymer ?
#
loop_
_entity_poly.entity_id
_entity_poly.type
_entity_poly.pdbx_seq_one_letter_code
_entity_poly.pdbx_strand_id
1 'polypeptide(L)'
;MDAETILTDITRMLAEVIGADYLLGIDVTLATAFSGDLELESIEFVALAGLLNEHYRGNVDFVGFLADKDVFEIIGLTVGDLVSHIQGCLALQSAGQASHG
;
A
#
# COMPACT_ATOMS: atom_id res chain seq x y z
N MET A 1 -8.75 -10.16 4.85
CA MET A 1 -7.80 -10.39 3.75
C MET A 1 -6.42 -10.55 4.36
N ASP A 2 -5.65 -11.54 3.92
CA ASP A 2 -4.35 -11.78 4.52
C ASP A 2 -3.25 -10.92 3.89
N ALA A 3 -2.09 -10.87 4.55
CA ALA A 3 -0.99 -10.02 4.13
C ALA A 3 -0.44 -10.44 2.75
N GLU A 4 -0.41 -11.72 2.45
CA GLU A 4 0.10 -12.19 1.16
C GLU A 4 -0.78 -11.73 -0.01
N THR A 5 -2.09 -11.79 0.16
CA THR A 5 -3.03 -11.32 -0.88
C THR A 5 -2.86 -9.83 -1.10
N ILE A 6 -2.75 -9.06 -0.03
CA ILE A 6 -2.56 -7.61 -0.12
C ILE A 6 -1.22 -7.30 -0.78
N LEU A 7 -0.17 -8.01 -0.39
CA LEU A 7 1.16 -7.84 -0.98
C LEU A 7 1.13 -8.12 -2.48
N THR A 8 0.43 -9.16 -2.90
CA THR A 8 0.28 -9.49 -4.33
C THR A 8 -0.43 -8.37 -5.08
N ASP A 9 -1.49 -7.82 -4.49
CA ASP A 9 -2.23 -6.71 -5.09
C ASP A 9 -1.35 -5.47 -5.23
N ILE A 10 -0.60 -5.14 -4.19
CA ILE A 10 0.30 -3.99 -4.20
C ILE A 10 1.39 -4.18 -5.27
N THR A 11 1.96 -5.38 -5.36
CA THR A 11 3.00 -5.68 -6.35
C THR A 11 2.47 -5.50 -7.76
N ARG A 12 1.26 -5.96 -8.03
CA ARG A 12 0.64 -5.80 -9.33
C ARG A 12 0.40 -4.33 -9.68
N MET A 13 -0.04 -3.54 -8.70
CA MET A 13 -0.26 -2.12 -8.91
C MET A 13 1.05 -1.37 -9.10
N LEU A 14 2.10 -1.77 -8.38
CA LEU A 14 3.43 -1.21 -8.59
C LEU A 14 3.90 -1.47 -10.02
N ALA A 15 3.63 -2.65 -10.56
CA ALA A 15 3.98 -2.95 -11.94
C ALA A 15 3.27 -2.02 -12.93
N GLU A 16 2.05 -1.60 -12.62
CA GLU A 16 1.34 -0.64 -13.45
C GLU A 16 1.92 0.77 -13.35
N VAL A 17 2.40 1.15 -12.18
CA VAL A 17 2.93 2.50 -11.94
C VAL A 17 4.35 2.67 -12.48
N ILE A 18 5.23 1.73 -12.22
CA ILE A 18 6.65 1.85 -12.56
C ILE A 18 7.12 0.92 -13.66
N GLY A 19 6.25 0.03 -14.13
CA GLY A 19 6.56 -0.91 -15.20
C GLY A 19 6.92 -2.28 -14.68
N ALA A 20 6.34 -3.31 -15.32
CA ALA A 20 6.60 -4.70 -14.96
C ALA A 20 8.06 -5.09 -15.17
N ASP A 21 8.69 -4.54 -16.23
CA ASP A 21 10.09 -4.83 -16.54
C ASP A 21 11.02 -4.37 -15.41
N TYR A 22 10.73 -3.22 -14.81
CA TYR A 22 11.50 -2.69 -13.70
C TYR A 22 11.43 -3.62 -12.49
N LEU A 23 10.26 -4.18 -12.23
CA LEU A 23 10.05 -5.07 -11.09
C LEU A 23 10.62 -6.47 -11.27
N LEU A 24 10.93 -6.88 -12.49
CA LEU A 24 11.50 -8.22 -12.73
C LEU A 24 12.81 -8.46 -11.99
N GLY A 25 13.60 -7.40 -11.77
CA GLY A 25 14.85 -7.49 -11.03
C GLY A 25 14.73 -7.24 -9.55
N ILE A 26 13.53 -6.99 -9.05
CA ILE A 26 13.29 -6.62 -7.65
C ILE A 26 12.33 -7.61 -7.01
N ASP A 27 12.75 -8.15 -5.87
CA ASP A 27 11.90 -9.05 -5.09
C ASP A 27 11.11 -8.22 -4.08
N VAL A 28 9.83 -7.99 -4.37
CA VAL A 28 8.96 -7.17 -3.51
C VAL A 28 8.49 -7.99 -2.32
N THR A 29 8.89 -7.57 -1.13
CA THR A 29 8.53 -8.22 0.12
C THR A 29 7.96 -7.18 1.08
N LEU A 30 7.52 -7.63 2.26
CA LEU A 30 7.04 -6.70 3.29
C LEU A 30 8.14 -5.76 3.78
N ALA A 31 9.40 -6.15 3.66
CA ALA A 31 10.54 -5.33 4.06
C ALA A 31 10.98 -4.34 2.98
N THR A 32 10.44 -4.43 1.78
CA THR A 32 10.81 -3.56 0.67
C THR A 32 10.42 -2.12 0.98
N ALA A 33 11.36 -1.19 0.88
CA ALA A 33 11.11 0.23 1.09
C ALA A 33 10.67 0.88 -0.22
N PHE A 34 9.63 1.70 -0.17
CA PHE A 34 9.14 2.37 -1.37
C PHE A 34 10.16 3.35 -1.93
N SER A 35 10.84 4.09 -1.07
CA SER A 35 11.80 5.09 -1.49
C SER A 35 13.19 4.49 -1.72
N GLY A 36 13.68 3.68 -0.77
CA GLY A 36 15.04 3.14 -0.82
C GLY A 36 15.22 2.02 -1.83
N ASP A 37 14.28 1.08 -1.88
CA ASP A 37 14.41 -0.11 -2.72
C ASP A 37 13.74 0.05 -4.08
N LEU A 38 12.57 0.67 -4.11
CA LEU A 38 11.80 0.85 -5.35
C LEU A 38 12.04 2.19 -6.01
N GLU A 39 12.68 3.13 -5.31
CA GLU A 39 12.99 4.46 -5.81
C GLU A 39 11.77 5.19 -6.37
N LEU A 40 10.63 5.03 -5.69
CA LEU A 40 9.40 5.69 -6.12
C LEU A 40 9.50 7.20 -5.95
N GLU A 41 9.10 7.91 -6.98
CA GLU A 41 8.95 9.36 -6.91
C GLU A 41 7.60 9.71 -6.28
N SER A 42 7.47 10.94 -5.80
CA SER A 42 6.22 11.38 -5.14
C SER A 42 5.00 11.20 -6.04
N ILE A 43 5.13 11.50 -7.33
CA ILE A 43 4.03 11.35 -8.28
C ILE A 43 3.65 9.89 -8.48
N GLU A 44 4.64 9.00 -8.47
CA GLU A 44 4.39 7.57 -8.58
C GLU A 44 3.70 7.03 -7.33
N PHE A 45 4.08 7.54 -6.17
CA PHE A 45 3.45 7.15 -4.91
C PHE A 45 1.98 7.59 -4.90
N VAL A 46 1.69 8.79 -5.38
CA VAL A 46 0.32 9.29 -5.48
C VAL A 46 -0.49 8.43 -6.46
N ALA A 47 0.11 8.04 -7.58
CA ALA A 47 -0.55 7.16 -8.54
C ALA A 47 -0.88 5.80 -7.92
N LEU A 48 0.06 5.24 -7.15
CA LEU A 48 -0.16 3.97 -6.45
C LEU A 48 -1.31 4.11 -5.44
N ALA A 49 -1.33 5.18 -4.67
CA ALA A 49 -2.40 5.43 -3.71
C ALA A 49 -3.76 5.53 -4.40
N GLY A 50 -3.81 6.15 -5.57
CA GLY A 50 -5.04 6.24 -6.36
C GLY A 50 -5.54 4.86 -6.82
N LEU A 51 -4.63 4.02 -7.31
CA LEU A 51 -4.98 2.65 -7.74
C LEU A 51 -5.47 1.82 -6.56
N LEU A 52 -4.81 1.94 -5.41
CA LEU A 52 -5.20 1.22 -4.21
C LEU A 52 -6.57 1.68 -3.72
N ASN A 53 -6.83 2.99 -3.77
CA ASN A 53 -8.13 3.53 -3.37
C ASN A 53 -9.25 2.98 -4.25
N GLU A 54 -9.03 2.88 -5.55
CA GLU A 54 -10.00 2.29 -6.47
C GLU A 54 -10.18 0.80 -6.21
N HIS A 55 -9.09 0.08 -6.01
CA HIS A 55 -9.13 -1.35 -5.78
C HIS A 55 -9.93 -1.70 -4.52
N TYR A 56 -9.73 -0.94 -3.45
CA TYR A 56 -10.41 -1.16 -2.18
C TYR A 56 -11.67 -0.32 -2.03
N ARG A 57 -12.08 0.37 -3.09
CA ARG A 57 -13.36 1.12 -3.16
C ARG A 57 -13.53 2.15 -2.05
N GLY A 58 -12.44 2.84 -1.71
CA GLY A 58 -12.47 3.86 -0.67
C GLY A 58 -12.55 3.32 0.75
N ASN A 59 -12.44 2.00 0.93
CA ASN A 59 -12.49 1.37 2.24
C ASN A 59 -11.21 1.54 3.05
N VAL A 60 -10.14 2.03 2.40
CA VAL A 60 -8.85 2.26 3.04
C VAL A 60 -8.48 3.73 2.85
N ASP A 61 -8.20 4.43 3.96
CA ASP A 61 -7.86 5.85 3.94
C ASP A 61 -6.35 6.04 3.73
N PHE A 62 -5.94 6.13 2.48
CA PHE A 62 -4.53 6.35 2.14
C PHE A 62 -4.10 7.79 2.37
N VAL A 63 -5.00 8.75 2.14
CA VAL A 63 -4.68 10.17 2.34
C VAL A 63 -4.42 10.44 3.82
N GLY A 64 -5.29 9.96 4.70
CA GLY A 64 -5.10 10.09 6.14
C GLY A 64 -3.86 9.36 6.63
N PHE A 65 -3.59 8.19 6.06
CA PHE A 65 -2.39 7.41 6.41
C PHE A 65 -1.12 8.23 6.14
N LEU A 66 -1.04 8.86 4.97
CA LEU A 66 0.12 9.66 4.61
C LEU A 66 0.16 11.00 5.34
N ALA A 67 -0.99 11.61 5.58
CA ALA A 67 -1.08 12.90 6.24
C ALA A 67 -0.59 12.87 7.69
N ASP A 68 -0.71 11.72 8.36
CA ASP A 68 -0.25 11.55 9.73
C ASP A 68 1.26 11.38 9.85
N LYS A 69 1.96 11.23 8.73
CA LYS A 69 3.39 10.96 8.72
C LYS A 69 4.20 12.18 8.32
N ASP A 70 5.36 12.34 8.94
CA ASP A 70 6.30 13.38 8.50
C ASP A 70 7.12 12.85 7.31
N VAL A 71 7.96 13.74 6.74
CA VAL A 71 8.76 13.40 5.57
C VAL A 71 9.69 12.21 5.84
N PHE A 72 10.28 12.15 7.03
CA PHE A 72 11.21 11.08 7.37
C PHE A 72 10.50 9.74 7.48
N GLU A 73 9.29 9.73 8.03
CA GLU A 73 8.48 8.51 8.13
C GLU A 73 8.07 8.01 6.74
N ILE A 74 7.71 8.92 5.83
CA ILE A 74 7.34 8.56 4.46
C ILE A 74 8.53 7.97 3.71
N ILE A 75 9.72 8.57 3.89
CA ILE A 75 10.94 8.08 3.24
C ILE A 75 11.27 6.66 3.71
N GLY A 76 11.05 6.37 4.99
CA GLY A 76 11.30 5.05 5.55
C GLY A 76 10.16 4.05 5.41
N LEU A 77 9.07 4.42 4.73
CA LEU A 77 7.89 3.58 4.62
C LEU A 77 8.17 2.33 3.81
N THR A 78 7.73 1.17 4.33
CA THR A 78 7.88 -0.11 3.65
C THR A 78 6.55 -0.62 3.12
N VAL A 79 6.62 -1.61 2.23
CA VAL A 79 5.41 -2.29 1.75
C VAL A 79 4.66 -2.90 2.93
N GLY A 80 5.37 -3.45 3.91
CA GLY A 80 4.76 -4.00 5.12
C GLY A 80 3.97 -2.99 5.92
N ASP A 81 4.45 -1.75 6.00
CA ASP A 81 3.71 -0.69 6.70
C ASP A 81 2.37 -0.43 6.02
N LEU A 82 2.36 -0.40 4.69
CA LEU A 82 1.15 -0.20 3.92
C LEU A 82 0.20 -1.40 4.05
N VAL A 83 0.74 -2.62 3.99
CA VAL A 83 -0.06 -3.84 4.16
C VAL A 83 -0.74 -3.84 5.53
N SER A 84 0.00 -3.48 6.58
CA SER A 84 -0.55 -3.41 7.94
C SER A 84 -1.68 -2.39 8.04
N HIS A 85 -1.51 -1.23 7.40
CA HIS A 85 -2.56 -0.20 7.38
C HIS A 85 -3.82 -0.73 6.68
N ILE A 86 -3.66 -1.36 5.53
CA ILE A 86 -4.78 -1.92 4.77
C ILE A 86 -5.50 -2.99 5.60
N GLN A 87 -4.74 -3.89 6.22
CA GLN A 87 -5.32 -4.92 7.08
C GLN A 87 -6.12 -4.32 8.22
N GLY A 88 -5.59 -3.26 8.85
CA GLY A 88 -6.27 -2.57 9.93
C GLY A 88 -7.59 -1.95 9.49
N CYS A 89 -7.60 -1.28 8.34
CA CYS A 89 -8.82 -0.67 7.81
C CYS A 89 -9.89 -1.72 7.47
N LEU A 90 -9.49 -2.80 6.83
CA LEU A 90 -10.41 -3.86 6.44
C LEU A 90 -10.96 -4.60 7.66
N ALA A 91 -10.11 -4.83 8.67
CA ALA A 91 -10.53 -5.48 9.91
C ALA A 91 -11.55 -4.62 10.67
N LEU A 92 -11.36 -3.32 10.70
CA LEU A 92 -12.30 -2.40 11.35
C LEU A 92 -13.67 -2.45 10.67
N GLN A 93 -13.70 -2.53 9.36
CA GLN A 93 -14.96 -2.63 8.63
C GLN A 93 -15.66 -3.95 8.90
N SER A 94 -14.91 -5.04 8.90
CA SER A 94 -15.45 -6.36 9.22
C SER A 94 -15.99 -6.39 10.65
N ALA A 95 -15.26 -5.80 11.61
CA ALA A 95 -15.69 -5.73 13.00
C ALA A 95 -16.96 -4.90 13.13
N GLY A 96 -17.04 -3.77 12.40
CA GLY A 96 -18.24 -2.94 12.38
C GLY A 96 -19.46 -3.67 11.84
N GLN A 97 -19.27 -4.43 10.77
CA GLN A 97 -20.35 -5.23 10.20
C GLN A 97 -20.78 -6.35 11.17
N ALA A 98 -19.82 -6.99 11.80
CA ALA A 98 -20.10 -8.06 12.74
C ALA A 98 -20.90 -7.55 13.94
N SER A 99 -20.65 -6.33 14.39
CA SER A 99 -21.35 -5.77 15.54
C SER A 99 -22.82 -5.43 15.24
N HIS A 100 -23.17 -5.32 13.98
CA HIS A 100 -24.55 -5.09 13.55
C HIS A 100 -25.30 -6.38 13.24
N GLY A 101 -24.55 -7.43 13.07
CA GLY A 101 -25.13 -8.73 12.82
C GLY A 101 -25.53 -9.43 14.13
#